data_6d86e10bfbb9196411012aa7147e9bd9
#
_entry.id   6d86e10bfbb9196411012aa7147e9bd9
#
_cell.length_a   1.000
_cell.length_b   1.000
_cell.length_c   1.000
_cell.angle_alpha   90.00
_cell.angle_beta   90.00
_cell.angle_gamma   90.00
#
_symmetry.space_group_name_H-M   'P 1'
#
loop_
_entity.id
_entity.type
_entity.pdbx_description
1 polymer ?
#
loop_
_entity_poly.entity_id
_entity_poly.type
_entity_poly.pdbx_seq_one_letter_code
_entity_poly.pdbx_strand_id
1 'polypeptide(L)'
;IRQKLDNLNNAGSLYGRIIYNKAPIMMRQLETVLGKEAFKEGIQEYIETFAFKNAEWGELIEILDKKSSTDIIAWSSIWVNNSSRPIFNDEITYDDKDKITSFTLTQAAEDSSEHVWSQAFDILFIYPDSSKTLSVQMTDATYQIKEAIGLPKPISIVYNSNAEGYGVFPLQEKDLDLIPTLD
;
A
#
# COMPACT_ATOMS: atom_id res chain seq x y z
N ILE A 1 -1.48 13.11 -0.15
CA ILE A 1 -2.83 13.71 -0.15
C ILE A 1 -2.73 15.19 -0.49
N ARG A 2 -1.70 15.86 -0.02
CA ARG A 2 -1.44 17.26 -0.39
C ARG A 2 -1.14 17.37 -1.89
N GLN A 3 -1.84 18.26 -2.57
CA GLN A 3 -1.69 18.50 -4.01
C GLN A 3 -1.49 19.99 -4.25
N LYS A 4 -0.71 20.32 -5.29
CA LYS A 4 -0.63 21.70 -5.78
C LYS A 4 -1.93 22.03 -6.48
N LEU A 5 -2.57 23.10 -6.08
CA LEU A 5 -3.80 23.60 -6.70
C LEU A 5 -3.51 24.96 -7.33
N ASP A 6 -3.32 24.98 -8.64
CA ASP A 6 -3.00 26.21 -9.37
C ASP A 6 -4.27 27.07 -9.61
N ASN A 7 -5.46 26.44 -9.63
CA ASN A 7 -6.73 27.12 -9.86
C ASN A 7 -7.85 26.44 -9.03
N LEU A 8 -8.61 27.25 -8.31
CA LEU A 8 -9.72 26.79 -7.48
C LEU A 8 -10.80 26.04 -8.27
N ASN A 9 -10.99 26.35 -9.56
CA ASN A 9 -11.94 25.66 -10.43
C ASN A 9 -11.60 24.16 -10.59
N ASN A 10 -10.35 23.76 -10.39
CA ASN A 10 -9.89 22.37 -10.47
C ASN A 10 -10.02 21.62 -9.14
N ALA A 11 -10.41 22.29 -8.06
CA ALA A 11 -10.51 21.70 -6.73
C ALA A 11 -11.49 20.51 -6.69
N GLY A 12 -12.64 20.63 -7.38
CA GLY A 12 -13.66 19.58 -7.40
C GLY A 12 -13.19 18.25 -8.00
N SER A 13 -12.38 18.29 -9.05
CA SER A 13 -11.84 17.08 -9.70
C SER A 13 -10.76 16.39 -8.87
N LEU A 14 -9.96 17.16 -8.14
CA LEU A 14 -8.94 16.64 -7.23
C LEU A 14 -9.55 16.09 -5.93
N TYR A 15 -10.55 16.79 -5.39
CA TYR A 15 -11.22 16.44 -4.15
C TYR A 15 -11.77 15.01 -4.17
N GLY A 16 -12.52 14.63 -5.19
CA GLY A 16 -13.12 13.30 -5.29
C GLY A 16 -12.09 12.17 -5.27
N ARG A 17 -11.04 12.30 -6.09
CA ARG A 17 -9.99 11.26 -6.19
C ARG A 17 -9.17 11.11 -4.91
N ILE A 18 -8.87 12.22 -4.25
CA ILE A 18 -8.07 12.20 -3.01
C ILE A 18 -8.89 11.63 -1.87
N ILE A 19 -10.09 12.16 -1.63
CA ILE A 19 -10.91 11.83 -0.46
C ILE A 19 -11.48 10.43 -0.55
N TYR A 20 -11.94 10.00 -1.74
CA TYR A 20 -12.63 8.72 -1.88
C TYR A 20 -11.73 7.56 -2.34
N ASN A 21 -10.56 7.83 -2.90
CA ASN A 21 -9.66 6.78 -3.36
C ASN A 21 -8.40 6.67 -2.50
N LYS A 22 -7.58 7.74 -2.41
CA LYS A 22 -6.29 7.66 -1.70
C LYS A 22 -6.44 7.68 -0.18
N ALA A 23 -7.29 8.54 0.37
CA ALA A 23 -7.39 8.70 1.81
C ALA A 23 -7.89 7.44 2.55
N PRO A 24 -8.91 6.68 2.06
CA PRO A 24 -9.31 5.44 2.70
C PRO A 24 -8.20 4.37 2.71
N ILE A 25 -7.45 4.24 1.62
CA ILE A 25 -6.30 3.32 1.55
C ILE A 25 -5.24 3.75 2.56
N MET A 26 -4.89 5.04 2.60
CA MET A 26 -3.92 5.59 3.54
C MET A 26 -4.33 5.34 5.00
N MET A 27 -5.61 5.51 5.35
CA MET A 27 -6.10 5.24 6.71
C MET A 27 -6.02 3.75 7.07
N ARG A 28 -6.30 2.82 6.15
CA ARG A 28 -6.12 1.38 6.35
C ARG A 28 -4.64 1.03 6.53
N GLN A 29 -3.76 1.61 5.73
CA GLN A 29 -2.31 1.43 5.87
C GLN A 29 -1.82 1.94 7.24
N LEU A 30 -2.32 3.07 7.69
CA LEU A 30 -1.99 3.62 9.01
C LEU A 30 -2.43 2.68 10.15
N GLU A 31 -3.66 2.12 10.06
CA GLU A 31 -4.13 1.11 11.00
C GLU A 31 -3.25 -0.15 10.97
N THR A 32 -2.84 -0.60 9.79
CA THR A 32 -1.99 -1.78 9.62
C THR A 32 -0.61 -1.58 10.24
N VAL A 33 0.00 -0.41 10.05
CA VAL A 33 1.31 -0.07 10.61
C VAL A 33 1.28 0.02 12.13
N LEU A 34 0.23 0.63 12.69
CA LEU A 34 0.05 0.78 14.15
C LEU A 34 -0.44 -0.49 14.85
N GLY A 35 -1.21 -1.30 14.15
CA GLY A 35 -2.04 -2.34 14.73
C GLY A 35 -3.36 -1.78 15.30
N LYS A 36 -4.40 -2.61 15.29
CA LYS A 36 -5.79 -2.22 15.60
C LYS A 36 -5.97 -1.56 16.96
N GLU A 37 -5.34 -2.08 18.00
CA GLU A 37 -5.53 -1.57 19.36
C GLU A 37 -4.86 -0.20 19.54
N ALA A 38 -3.60 -0.03 19.11
CA ALA A 38 -2.89 1.26 19.19
C ALA A 38 -3.58 2.33 18.33
N PHE A 39 -4.06 1.95 17.14
CA PHE A 39 -4.84 2.86 16.28
C PHE A 39 -6.14 3.29 16.96
N LYS A 40 -6.91 2.34 17.50
CA LYS A 40 -8.16 2.61 18.22
C LYS A 40 -7.95 3.54 19.42
N GLU A 41 -6.97 3.22 20.27
CA GLU A 41 -6.64 4.06 21.43
C GLU A 41 -6.22 5.47 21.03
N GLY A 42 -5.44 5.60 19.95
CA GLY A 42 -5.02 6.90 19.42
C GLY A 42 -6.19 7.73 18.89
N ILE A 43 -7.12 7.11 18.16
CA ILE A 43 -8.33 7.78 17.69
C ILE A 43 -9.23 8.20 18.87
N GLN A 44 -9.37 7.37 19.89
CA GLN A 44 -10.14 7.73 21.10
C GLN A 44 -9.52 8.94 21.80
N GLU A 45 -8.21 8.93 22.06
CA GLU A 45 -7.49 10.04 22.68
C GLU A 45 -7.63 11.34 21.85
N TYR A 46 -7.51 11.22 20.51
CA TYR A 46 -7.71 12.36 19.63
C TYR A 46 -9.10 12.96 19.72
N ILE A 47 -10.15 12.12 19.70
CA ILE A 47 -11.55 12.58 19.82
C ILE A 47 -11.80 13.23 21.19
N GLU A 48 -11.29 12.63 22.27
CA GLU A 48 -11.46 13.17 23.64
C GLU A 48 -10.73 14.53 23.80
N THR A 49 -9.52 14.63 23.27
CA THR A 49 -8.68 15.84 23.38
C THR A 49 -9.28 17.02 22.61
N PHE A 50 -9.81 16.74 21.43
CA PHE A 50 -10.29 17.77 20.51
C PHE A 50 -11.81 17.86 20.40
N ALA A 51 -12.56 17.19 21.30
CA ALA A 51 -14.03 17.29 21.34
C ALA A 51 -14.47 18.76 21.38
N PHE A 52 -15.34 19.16 20.46
CA PHE A 52 -15.84 20.52 20.28
C PHE A 52 -14.76 21.60 20.01
N LYS A 53 -13.60 21.20 19.58
CA LYS A 53 -12.49 22.07 19.16
C LYS A 53 -12.14 21.85 17.70
N ASN A 54 -11.36 22.76 17.13
CA ASN A 54 -10.70 22.52 15.85
C ASN A 54 -9.53 21.57 16.07
N ALA A 55 -9.34 20.65 15.14
CA ALA A 55 -8.24 19.69 15.16
C ALA A 55 -7.63 19.56 13.78
N GLU A 56 -6.32 19.35 13.73
CA GLU A 56 -5.53 19.22 12.52
C GLU A 56 -4.95 17.82 12.38
N TRP A 57 -4.55 17.47 11.15
CA TRP A 57 -3.94 16.18 10.87
C TRP A 57 -2.66 15.92 11.67
N GLY A 58 -1.83 16.95 11.87
CA GLY A 58 -0.58 16.85 12.64
C GLY A 58 -0.81 16.39 14.08
N GLU A 59 -1.84 16.90 14.73
CA GLU A 59 -2.19 16.55 16.10
C GLU A 59 -2.62 15.08 16.25
N LEU A 60 -3.35 14.55 15.26
CA LEU A 60 -3.66 13.13 15.21
C LEU A 60 -2.39 12.28 15.06
N ILE A 61 -1.51 12.68 14.15
CA ILE A 61 -0.26 11.96 13.89
C ILE A 61 0.66 11.96 15.10
N GLU A 62 0.78 13.06 15.84
CA GLU A 62 1.57 13.13 17.08
C GLU A 62 1.02 12.20 18.19
N ILE A 63 -0.30 12.05 18.28
CA ILE A 63 -0.92 11.11 19.23
C ILE A 63 -0.62 9.67 18.83
N LEU A 64 -0.76 9.34 17.54
CA LEU A 64 -0.52 7.99 17.03
C LEU A 64 0.96 7.60 17.09
N ASP A 65 1.88 8.53 16.84
CA ASP A 65 3.31 8.31 16.91
C ASP A 65 3.77 7.85 18.30
N LYS A 66 3.22 8.44 19.35
CA LYS A 66 3.48 8.04 20.75
C LYS A 66 3.04 6.61 21.09
N LYS A 67 2.18 6.00 20.28
CA LYS A 67 1.64 4.65 20.48
C LYS A 67 2.30 3.61 19.57
N SER A 68 3.29 4.01 18.78
CA SER A 68 3.96 3.17 17.79
C SER A 68 5.46 3.07 18.06
N SER A 69 6.05 1.95 17.68
CA SER A 69 7.49 1.80 17.55
C SER A 69 8.02 2.26 16.18
N THR A 70 7.11 2.50 15.22
CA THR A 70 7.41 3.04 13.89
C THR A 70 7.27 4.55 13.92
N ASP A 71 8.15 5.26 13.24
CA ASP A 71 8.08 6.72 13.04
C ASP A 71 6.87 7.06 12.16
N ILE A 72 5.72 7.33 12.80
CA ILE A 72 4.46 7.65 12.12
C ILE A 72 4.50 9.06 11.53
N ILE A 73 5.30 9.95 12.08
CA ILE A 73 5.50 11.30 11.55
C ILE A 73 6.18 11.23 10.18
N ALA A 74 7.27 10.48 10.07
CA ALA A 74 7.95 10.26 8.79
C ALA A 74 7.07 9.52 7.79
N TRP A 75 6.36 8.46 8.23
CA TRP A 75 5.39 7.74 7.40
C TRP A 75 4.31 8.69 6.84
N SER A 76 3.70 9.50 7.71
CA SER A 76 2.66 10.46 7.32
C SER A 76 3.19 11.52 6.34
N SER A 77 4.44 11.95 6.51
CA SER A 77 5.06 12.91 5.58
C SER A 77 5.07 12.38 4.15
N ILE A 78 5.45 11.12 3.95
CA ILE A 78 5.44 10.48 2.61
C ILE A 78 4.01 10.34 2.08
N TRP A 79 3.09 9.84 2.89
CA TRP A 79 1.73 9.53 2.44
C TRP A 79 0.84 10.76 2.20
N VAL A 80 0.99 11.79 3.04
CA VAL A 80 0.09 12.94 3.07
C VAL A 80 0.68 14.18 2.42
N ASN A 81 1.95 14.49 2.70
CA ASN A 81 2.56 15.74 2.25
C ASN A 81 3.21 15.63 0.87
N ASN A 82 3.64 14.43 0.46
CA ASN A 82 4.23 14.24 -0.85
C ASN A 82 3.17 13.87 -1.90
N SER A 83 3.37 14.42 -3.09
CA SER A 83 2.66 14.02 -4.31
C SER A 83 3.26 12.72 -4.86
N SER A 84 2.75 12.25 -6.02
CA SER A 84 3.21 11.03 -6.67
C SER A 84 2.64 9.73 -6.06
N ARG A 85 3.05 8.61 -6.62
CA ARG A 85 2.66 7.25 -6.22
C ARG A 85 3.80 6.28 -6.54
N PRO A 86 3.87 5.13 -5.88
CA PRO A 86 4.83 4.10 -6.24
C PRO A 86 4.41 3.36 -7.52
N ILE A 87 5.41 3.02 -8.34
CA ILE A 87 5.31 2.06 -9.42
C ILE A 87 6.07 0.82 -8.97
N PHE A 88 5.38 -0.32 -8.94
CA PHE A 88 5.96 -1.61 -8.56
C PHE A 88 6.40 -2.38 -9.79
N ASN A 89 7.55 -3.05 -9.68
CA ASN A 89 8.04 -4.02 -10.63
C ASN A 89 8.47 -5.28 -9.91
N ASP A 90 8.36 -6.41 -10.59
CA ASP A 90 8.73 -7.71 -10.06
C ASP A 90 9.82 -8.38 -10.91
N GLU A 91 10.64 -9.17 -10.23
CA GLU A 91 11.59 -10.09 -10.86
C GLU A 91 11.47 -11.46 -10.21
N ILE A 92 11.13 -12.47 -11.02
CA ILE A 92 10.91 -13.85 -10.54
C ILE A 92 11.80 -14.79 -11.34
N THR A 93 12.57 -15.62 -10.64
CA THR A 93 13.37 -16.68 -11.24
C THR A 93 12.86 -18.06 -10.81
N TYR A 94 13.04 -19.04 -11.69
CA TYR A 94 12.57 -20.41 -11.50
C TYR A 94 13.72 -21.41 -11.69
N ASP A 95 13.63 -22.57 -11.05
CA ASP A 95 14.52 -23.72 -11.30
C ASP A 95 14.04 -24.58 -12.47
N ASP A 96 14.80 -25.64 -12.77
CA ASP A 96 14.48 -26.61 -13.84
C ASP A 96 13.19 -27.42 -13.60
N LYS A 97 12.58 -27.28 -12.41
CA LYS A 97 11.31 -27.93 -12.01
C LYS A 97 10.17 -26.92 -11.87
N ASP A 98 10.32 -25.73 -12.48
CA ASP A 98 9.36 -24.64 -12.39
C ASP A 98 9.04 -24.21 -10.94
N LYS A 99 10.02 -24.26 -10.03
CA LYS A 99 9.86 -23.71 -8.66
C LYS A 99 10.54 -22.37 -8.56
N ILE A 100 9.91 -21.44 -7.84
CA ILE A 100 10.45 -20.11 -7.58
C ILE A 100 11.74 -20.23 -6.78
N THR A 101 12.83 -19.68 -7.32
CA THR A 101 14.15 -19.60 -6.67
C THR A 101 14.44 -18.21 -6.11
N SER A 102 13.84 -17.17 -6.72
CA SER A 102 13.88 -15.80 -6.22
C SER A 102 12.62 -15.07 -6.62
N PHE A 103 12.12 -14.23 -5.73
CA PHE A 103 11.05 -13.29 -6.04
C PHE A 103 11.37 -11.95 -5.36
N THR A 104 11.70 -10.96 -6.18
CA THR A 104 12.02 -9.61 -5.74
C THR A 104 10.95 -8.66 -6.26
N LEU A 105 10.42 -7.82 -5.37
CA LEU A 105 9.54 -6.71 -5.69
C LEU A 105 10.28 -5.41 -5.44
N THR A 106 10.18 -4.48 -6.38
CA THR A 106 10.76 -3.14 -6.25
C THR A 106 9.67 -2.08 -6.37
N GLN A 107 9.88 -0.94 -5.72
CA GLN A 107 9.06 0.26 -5.92
C GLN A 107 9.94 1.46 -6.25
N ALA A 108 9.43 2.33 -7.12
CA ALA A 108 10.01 3.61 -7.45
C ALA A 108 8.91 4.66 -7.55
N ALA A 109 9.21 5.90 -7.19
CA ALA A 109 8.25 6.99 -7.35
C ALA A 109 8.03 7.33 -8.83
N GLU A 110 6.77 7.54 -9.24
CA GLU A 110 6.40 7.89 -10.62
C GLU A 110 7.05 9.21 -11.10
N ASP A 111 7.30 10.14 -10.19
CA ASP A 111 7.95 11.43 -10.45
C ASP A 111 9.48 11.40 -10.32
N SER A 112 10.09 10.21 -10.23
CA SER A 112 11.52 9.98 -10.07
C SER A 112 12.12 10.57 -8.78
N SER A 113 11.30 10.90 -7.78
CA SER A 113 11.79 11.22 -6.44
C SER A 113 12.27 9.96 -5.72
N GLU A 114 13.02 10.15 -4.63
CA GLU A 114 13.51 9.02 -3.80
C GLU A 114 12.48 8.55 -2.75
N HIS A 115 11.20 8.92 -2.90
CA HIS A 115 10.17 8.56 -1.95
C HIS A 115 9.85 7.07 -2.00
N VAL A 116 9.73 6.47 -0.84
CA VAL A 116 9.32 5.08 -0.64
C VAL A 116 8.05 5.07 0.20
N TRP A 117 7.01 4.40 -0.31
CA TRP A 117 5.76 4.22 0.45
C TRP A 117 5.82 2.91 1.24
N SER A 118 6.07 3.01 2.54
CA SER A 118 5.93 1.86 3.44
C SER A 118 4.46 1.45 3.50
N GLN A 119 4.16 0.21 3.07
CA GLN A 119 2.80 -0.29 2.97
C GLN A 119 2.72 -1.81 3.00
N ALA A 120 1.53 -2.32 3.32
CA ALA A 120 1.21 -3.73 3.31
C ALA A 120 0.09 -4.03 2.30
N PHE A 121 0.20 -5.16 1.62
CA PHE A 121 -0.81 -5.65 0.68
C PHE A 121 -0.63 -7.15 0.45
N ASP A 122 -1.63 -7.79 -0.13
CA ASP A 122 -1.59 -9.20 -0.45
C ASP A 122 -1.27 -9.46 -1.92
N ILE A 123 -0.55 -10.56 -2.17
CA ILE A 123 -0.28 -11.10 -3.49
C ILE A 123 -0.95 -12.48 -3.56
N LEU A 124 -1.82 -12.68 -4.55
CA LEU A 124 -2.51 -13.93 -4.80
C LEU A 124 -1.83 -14.69 -5.95
N PHE A 125 -1.38 -15.90 -5.67
CA PHE A 125 -0.86 -16.85 -6.64
C PHE A 125 -1.98 -17.79 -7.06
N ILE A 126 -2.24 -17.85 -8.36
CA ILE A 126 -3.29 -18.69 -8.95
C ILE A 126 -2.65 -19.90 -9.61
N TYR A 127 -3.14 -21.09 -9.28
CA TYR A 127 -2.78 -22.38 -9.84
C TYR A 127 -4.00 -23.03 -10.48
N PRO A 128 -3.86 -24.14 -11.27
CA PRO A 128 -5.00 -24.78 -11.94
C PRO A 128 -6.16 -25.14 -11.00
N ASP A 129 -5.86 -25.67 -9.82
CA ASP A 129 -6.87 -26.21 -8.89
C ASP A 129 -6.79 -25.57 -7.50
N SER A 130 -6.02 -24.51 -7.31
CA SER A 130 -5.81 -23.89 -6.00
C SER A 130 -5.31 -22.46 -6.12
N SER A 131 -5.31 -21.75 -5.00
CA SER A 131 -4.65 -20.45 -4.88
C SER A 131 -3.90 -20.35 -3.57
N LYS A 132 -2.93 -19.43 -3.52
CA LYS A 132 -2.18 -19.10 -2.32
C LYS A 132 -2.00 -17.61 -2.21
N THR A 133 -2.35 -17.05 -1.06
CA THR A 133 -2.12 -15.65 -0.73
C THR A 133 -0.87 -15.50 0.12
N LEU A 134 -0.03 -14.53 -0.20
CA LEU A 134 1.10 -14.09 0.62
C LEU A 134 0.90 -12.61 0.97
N SER A 135 1.01 -12.29 2.25
CA SER A 135 0.99 -10.89 2.73
C SER A 135 2.40 -10.31 2.64
N VAL A 136 2.52 -9.16 2.02
CA VAL A 136 3.77 -8.40 1.87
C VAL A 136 3.70 -7.17 2.76
N GLN A 137 4.76 -6.91 3.52
CA GLN A 137 4.98 -5.67 4.23
C GLN A 137 6.26 -5.03 3.71
N MET A 138 6.12 -4.13 2.76
CA MET A 138 7.21 -3.49 2.07
C MET A 138 7.54 -2.14 2.72
N THR A 139 8.71 -2.04 3.35
CA THR A 139 9.19 -0.83 4.03
C THR A 139 10.27 -0.10 3.26
N ASP A 140 10.88 -0.77 2.27
CA ASP A 140 12.02 -0.29 1.51
C ASP A 140 11.71 -0.27 0.01
N ALA A 141 12.63 0.30 -0.78
CA ALA A 141 12.52 0.33 -2.24
C ALA A 141 12.60 -1.07 -2.88
N THR A 142 13.16 -2.05 -2.17
CA THR A 142 13.31 -3.44 -2.63
C THR A 142 12.91 -4.39 -1.53
N TYR A 143 12.11 -5.39 -1.87
CA TYR A 143 11.65 -6.43 -0.95
C TYR A 143 11.75 -7.81 -1.58
N GLN A 144 12.38 -8.76 -0.85
CA GLN A 144 12.42 -10.17 -1.25
C GLN A 144 11.29 -10.93 -0.60
N ILE A 145 10.42 -11.54 -1.41
CA ILE A 145 9.30 -12.35 -0.95
C ILE A 145 9.80 -13.78 -0.69
N LYS A 146 10.42 -13.98 0.45
CA LYS A 146 11.06 -15.25 0.84
C LYS A 146 10.06 -16.40 0.94
N GLU A 147 8.83 -16.10 1.33
CA GLU A 147 7.72 -17.04 1.49
C GLU A 147 7.25 -17.65 0.15
N ALA A 148 7.65 -17.04 -0.97
CA ALA A 148 7.37 -17.55 -2.31
C ALA A 148 8.39 -18.60 -2.76
N ILE A 149 9.58 -18.65 -2.15
CA ILE A 149 10.65 -19.55 -2.58
C ILE A 149 10.23 -21.02 -2.40
N GLY A 150 10.44 -21.82 -3.45
CA GLY A 150 10.03 -23.22 -3.52
C GLY A 150 8.57 -23.45 -3.91
N LEU A 151 7.74 -22.40 -4.03
CA LEU A 151 6.41 -22.54 -4.60
C LEU A 151 6.50 -22.86 -6.09
N PRO A 152 5.56 -23.66 -6.64
CA PRO A 152 5.49 -23.91 -8.07
C PRO A 152 5.18 -22.60 -8.83
N LYS A 153 5.55 -22.57 -10.09
CA LYS A 153 5.21 -21.48 -11.02
C LYS A 153 3.70 -21.33 -11.14
N PRO A 154 3.14 -20.16 -10.80
CA PRO A 154 1.70 -19.95 -10.91
C PRO A 154 1.27 -19.72 -12.37
N ILE A 155 0.00 -19.91 -12.65
CA ILE A 155 -0.63 -19.51 -13.91
C ILE A 155 -0.66 -17.99 -14.00
N SER A 156 -1.04 -17.33 -12.89
CA SER A 156 -1.14 -15.90 -12.77
C SER A 156 -0.78 -15.43 -11.36
N ILE A 157 -0.35 -14.19 -11.24
CA ILE A 157 -0.08 -13.50 -9.98
C ILE A 157 -0.90 -12.21 -9.96
N VAL A 158 -1.78 -12.09 -8.97
CA VAL A 158 -2.56 -10.88 -8.75
C VAL A 158 -1.96 -10.11 -7.58
N TYR A 159 -1.34 -8.98 -7.90
CA TYR A 159 -0.80 -8.07 -6.91
C TYR A 159 -1.91 -7.23 -6.29
N ASN A 160 -1.76 -6.88 -5.01
CA ASN A 160 -2.74 -6.08 -4.27
C ASN A 160 -4.15 -6.71 -4.30
N SER A 161 -4.22 -8.02 -4.12
CA SER A 161 -5.47 -8.79 -4.22
C SER A 161 -6.52 -8.42 -3.16
N ASN A 162 -6.08 -7.85 -2.03
CA ASN A 162 -6.95 -7.31 -0.97
C ASN A 162 -7.35 -5.84 -1.20
N ALA A 163 -6.85 -5.19 -2.27
CA ALA A 163 -7.09 -3.79 -2.58
C ALA A 163 -6.71 -2.80 -1.45
N GLU A 164 -5.74 -3.16 -0.60
CA GLU A 164 -5.25 -2.30 0.49
C GLU A 164 -4.00 -1.50 0.12
N GLY A 165 -3.24 -1.95 -0.88
CA GLY A 165 -2.07 -1.24 -1.38
C GLY A 165 -2.41 -0.06 -2.27
N TYR A 166 -1.48 0.89 -2.37
CA TYR A 166 -1.57 2.09 -3.19
C TYR A 166 -0.40 2.16 -4.16
N GLY A 167 -0.66 2.30 -5.44
CA GLY A 167 0.35 2.42 -6.49
C GLY A 167 -0.07 1.82 -7.82
N VAL A 168 0.90 1.67 -8.71
CA VAL A 168 0.76 0.92 -9.97
C VAL A 168 1.46 -0.41 -9.78
N PHE A 169 0.70 -1.49 -9.82
CA PHE A 169 1.21 -2.85 -9.63
C PHE A 169 1.46 -3.53 -10.98
N PRO A 170 2.37 -4.53 -11.03
CA PRO A 170 2.60 -5.30 -12.24
C PRO A 170 1.29 -5.97 -12.72
N LEU A 171 1.04 -5.89 -14.01
CA LEU A 171 -0.09 -6.53 -14.66
C LEU A 171 0.41 -7.12 -15.99
N GLN A 172 0.19 -8.42 -16.20
CA GLN A 172 0.53 -9.08 -17.45
C GLN A 172 -0.72 -9.14 -18.34
N GLU A 173 -0.58 -8.90 -19.66
CA GLU A 173 -1.72 -8.93 -20.59
C GLU A 173 -2.50 -10.27 -20.53
N LYS A 174 -1.78 -11.39 -20.36
CA LYS A 174 -2.40 -12.72 -20.19
C LYS A 174 -3.32 -12.81 -18.97
N ASP A 175 -3.13 -11.97 -17.96
CA ASP A 175 -3.94 -11.99 -16.73
C ASP A 175 -5.30 -11.31 -16.95
N LEU A 176 -5.41 -10.43 -17.95
CA LEU A 176 -6.67 -9.79 -18.33
C LEU A 176 -7.69 -10.79 -18.87
N ASP A 177 -7.22 -11.85 -19.55
CA ASP A 177 -8.08 -12.90 -20.09
C ASP A 177 -8.67 -13.81 -18.99
N LEU A 178 -8.08 -13.81 -17.80
CA LEU A 178 -8.53 -14.60 -16.64
C LEU A 178 -9.56 -13.87 -15.77
N ILE A 179 -9.66 -12.54 -15.88
CA ILE A 179 -10.57 -11.73 -15.04
C ILE A 179 -12.06 -12.15 -15.19
N PRO A 180 -12.57 -12.46 -16.39
CA PRO A 180 -13.97 -12.89 -16.55
C PRO A 180 -14.30 -14.25 -15.92
N THR A 181 -13.31 -15.03 -15.51
CA THR A 181 -13.48 -16.40 -14.99
C THR A 181 -13.31 -16.48 -13.47
N LEU A 182 -13.14 -15.34 -12.80
CA LEU A 182 -12.98 -15.23 -11.34
C LEU A 182 -14.30 -14.90 -10.61
N ASP A 183 -15.46 -15.36 -11.13
CA ASP A 183 -16.78 -15.24 -10.50
C ASP A 183 -16.93 -16.16 -9.27
#